data_6559d046ec7febd1fd262c07387b38b3
#
_entry.id   6559d046ec7febd1fd262c07387b38b3
#
_cell.length_a   1.000
_cell.length_b   1.000
_cell.length_c   1.000
_cell.angle_alpha   90.00
_cell.angle_beta   90.00
_cell.angle_gamma   90.00
#
_symmetry.space_group_name_H-M   'P 1'
#
loop_
_entity.id
_entity.type
_entity.pdbx_description
1 polymer ?
#
loop_
_entity_poly.entity_id
_entity_poly.type
_entity_poly.pdbx_seq_one_letter_code
_entity_poly.pdbx_strand_id
1 'polypeptide(L)'
;TAGGVTTIVCLPNTKPIIADASQVEFLARRARKIGLTKIYPYAALTANLGGEKLTEIGLLAEAGAVAFTDGDKAIENAQVLRRALSYALTFDLLIVQHPEEPSLVPNGGMNAGETATRLGLPGIPREAEIIMIERDIRLVEMTGGKLHFAHISTSESVSVIRKAKEKGLRITCDTAPPYFALNDQTIGEYRTFAKLSPPL
;
A
#
# COMPACT_ATOMS: atom_id res chain seq x y z
N THR A 1 -18.38 -10.87 -3.71
CA THR A 1 -18.98 -12.18 -3.37
C THR A 1 -19.16 -13.06 -4.62
N ALA A 2 -19.73 -12.55 -5.71
CA ALA A 2 -19.96 -13.33 -6.93
C ALA A 2 -18.66 -13.91 -7.53
N GLY A 3 -17.54 -13.19 -7.43
CA GLY A 3 -16.20 -13.62 -7.86
C GLY A 3 -15.45 -14.49 -6.84
N GLY A 4 -16.11 -14.99 -5.78
CA GLY A 4 -15.48 -15.84 -4.75
C GLY A 4 -14.79 -15.08 -3.61
N VAL A 5 -14.84 -13.74 -3.59
CA VAL A 5 -14.24 -12.92 -2.52
C VAL A 5 -15.09 -13.04 -1.26
N THR A 6 -14.51 -13.57 -0.18
CA THR A 6 -15.15 -13.78 1.12
C THR A 6 -14.78 -12.71 2.16
N THR A 7 -13.67 -12.03 1.96
CA THR A 7 -13.14 -11.01 2.86
C THR A 7 -12.53 -9.86 2.06
N ILE A 8 -12.82 -8.64 2.43
CA ILE A 8 -12.23 -7.42 1.86
C ILE A 8 -11.71 -6.52 2.98
N VAL A 9 -10.69 -5.76 2.66
CA VAL A 9 -10.23 -4.66 3.51
C VAL A 9 -10.52 -3.34 2.81
N CYS A 10 -11.13 -2.40 3.53
CA CYS A 10 -11.49 -1.09 2.99
C CYS A 10 -10.37 -0.09 3.26
N LEU A 11 -9.85 0.54 2.20
CA LEU A 11 -8.84 1.60 2.32
C LEU A 11 -9.42 2.85 2.99
N PRO A 12 -8.58 3.66 3.67
CA PRO A 12 -9.03 4.82 4.43
C PRO A 12 -9.36 6.07 3.60
N ASN A 13 -9.01 6.10 2.30
CA ASN A 13 -9.20 7.24 1.39
C ASN A 13 -10.66 7.48 0.96
N THR A 14 -11.58 7.26 1.88
CA THR A 14 -13.02 7.52 1.73
C THR A 14 -13.35 9.00 1.98
N LYS A 15 -14.59 9.40 1.81
CA LYS A 15 -15.14 10.74 2.16
C LYS A 15 -16.29 10.58 3.14
N PRO A 16 -16.07 10.89 4.43
CA PRO A 16 -14.82 11.34 5.06
C PRO A 16 -13.75 10.23 5.13
N ILE A 17 -12.47 10.64 5.32
CA ILE A 17 -11.34 9.73 5.51
C ILE A 17 -11.54 8.94 6.81
N ILE A 18 -11.20 7.63 6.81
CA ILE A 18 -11.29 6.80 8.02
C ILE A 18 -10.08 7.15 8.93
N ALA A 19 -10.24 8.19 9.74
CA ALA A 19 -9.20 8.75 10.60
C ALA A 19 -9.64 8.96 12.06
N ASP A 20 -10.87 8.58 12.40
CA ASP A 20 -11.40 8.59 13.76
C ASP A 20 -12.20 7.32 14.08
N ALA A 21 -12.39 7.07 15.37
CA ALA A 21 -13.06 5.86 15.88
C ALA A 21 -14.50 5.72 15.35
N SER A 22 -15.22 6.83 15.20
CA SER A 22 -16.63 6.82 14.77
C SER A 22 -16.76 6.29 13.33
N GLN A 23 -15.82 6.61 12.47
CA GLN A 23 -15.79 6.15 11.09
C GLN A 23 -15.43 4.67 10.99
N VAL A 24 -14.47 4.21 11.80
CA VAL A 24 -14.11 2.79 11.89
C VAL A 24 -15.31 1.97 12.34
N GLU A 25 -15.98 2.38 13.43
CA GLU A 25 -17.17 1.71 13.94
C GLU A 25 -18.36 1.75 12.97
N PHE A 26 -18.56 2.88 12.29
CA PHE A 26 -19.61 3.02 11.29
C PHE A 26 -19.42 1.98 10.17
N LEU A 27 -18.21 1.88 9.62
CA LEU A 27 -17.90 0.91 8.57
C LEU A 27 -18.12 -0.54 9.07
N ALA A 28 -17.61 -0.86 10.26
CA ALA A 28 -17.76 -2.20 10.84
C ALA A 28 -19.25 -2.58 11.09
N ARG A 29 -20.06 -1.63 11.56
CA ARG A 29 -21.52 -1.84 11.73
C ARG A 29 -22.22 -2.01 10.38
N ARG A 30 -21.88 -1.17 9.39
CA ARG A 30 -22.47 -1.24 8.05
C ARG A 30 -22.15 -2.57 7.36
N ALA A 31 -20.90 -3.01 7.45
CA ALA A 31 -20.46 -4.30 6.93
C ALA A 31 -21.25 -5.48 7.51
N ARG A 32 -21.39 -5.52 8.83
CA ARG A 32 -22.19 -6.56 9.51
C ARG A 32 -23.65 -6.55 9.10
N LYS A 33 -24.25 -5.36 8.93
CA LYS A 33 -25.66 -5.22 8.50
C LYS A 33 -25.87 -5.76 7.09
N ILE A 34 -24.94 -5.55 6.16
CA ILE A 34 -25.04 -6.01 4.77
C ILE A 34 -24.80 -7.53 4.70
N GLY A 35 -23.79 -8.06 5.40
CA GLY A 35 -23.57 -9.50 5.60
C GLY A 35 -23.19 -10.31 4.35
N LEU A 36 -22.88 -9.68 3.20
CA LEU A 36 -22.54 -10.38 1.95
C LEU A 36 -21.11 -10.92 1.93
N THR A 37 -20.19 -10.20 2.56
CA THR A 37 -18.78 -10.56 2.71
C THR A 37 -18.24 -9.92 4.00
N LYS A 38 -17.14 -10.45 4.55
CA LYS A 38 -16.46 -9.81 5.68
C LYS A 38 -15.74 -8.57 5.20
N ILE A 39 -15.94 -7.44 5.88
CA ILE A 39 -15.27 -6.17 5.57
C ILE A 39 -14.57 -5.67 6.81
N TYR A 40 -13.27 -5.42 6.69
CA TYR A 40 -12.45 -4.86 7.75
C TYR A 40 -11.92 -3.47 7.35
N PRO A 41 -11.94 -2.48 8.24
CA PRO A 41 -11.38 -1.17 7.92
C PRO A 41 -9.85 -1.15 8.09
N TYR A 42 -9.16 -0.59 7.11
CA TYR A 42 -7.89 0.09 7.35
C TYR A 42 -8.20 1.51 7.81
N ALA A 43 -7.39 2.05 8.71
CA ALA A 43 -7.46 3.44 9.11
C ALA A 43 -6.28 4.23 8.52
N ALA A 44 -6.46 5.55 8.40
CA ALA A 44 -5.42 6.45 7.95
C ALA A 44 -4.22 6.39 8.90
N LEU A 45 -3.02 6.23 8.34
CA LEU A 45 -1.78 6.28 9.12
C LEU A 45 -1.46 7.71 9.53
N THR A 46 -1.68 8.66 8.60
CA THR A 46 -1.43 10.07 8.87
C THR A 46 -2.70 10.90 8.72
N ALA A 47 -2.73 12.03 9.43
CA ALA A 47 -3.84 12.96 9.37
C ALA A 47 -4.03 13.48 7.94
N ASN A 48 -5.27 13.42 7.46
CA ASN A 48 -5.66 13.82 6.10
C ASN A 48 -4.91 13.08 4.97
N LEU A 49 -4.30 11.92 5.25
CA LEU A 49 -3.43 11.19 4.31
C LEU A 49 -2.31 12.11 3.79
N GLY A 50 -1.74 12.92 4.67
CA GLY A 50 -0.77 13.96 4.33
C GLY A 50 0.70 13.56 4.50
N GLY A 51 0.98 12.36 5.02
CA GLY A 51 2.35 11.84 5.18
C GLY A 51 3.17 12.49 6.31
N GLU A 52 2.59 13.38 7.14
CA GLU A 52 3.35 14.17 8.12
C GLU A 52 3.03 13.84 9.58
N LYS A 53 1.77 13.93 9.97
CA LYS A 53 1.33 13.77 11.36
C LYS A 53 0.57 12.45 11.53
N LEU A 54 1.04 11.59 12.41
CA LEU A 54 0.36 10.33 12.72
C LEU A 54 -1.05 10.58 13.30
N THR A 55 -1.97 9.67 13.00
CA THR A 55 -3.27 9.57 13.64
C THR A 55 -3.14 8.90 15.01
N GLU A 56 -4.24 8.82 15.75
CA GLU A 56 -4.32 8.13 17.05
C GLU A 56 -4.44 6.60 16.83
N ILE A 57 -3.35 5.98 16.34
CA ILE A 57 -3.29 4.58 15.91
C ILE A 57 -3.88 3.62 16.96
N GLY A 58 -3.56 3.83 18.24
CA GLY A 58 -4.05 2.97 19.33
C GLY A 58 -5.58 3.02 19.46
N LEU A 59 -6.18 4.21 19.48
CA LEU A 59 -7.63 4.40 19.56
C LEU A 59 -8.36 3.85 18.34
N LEU A 60 -7.78 4.00 17.15
CA LEU A 60 -8.35 3.47 15.92
C LEU A 60 -8.30 1.94 15.90
N ALA A 61 -7.25 1.33 16.44
CA ALA A 61 -7.16 -0.13 16.59
C ALA A 61 -8.21 -0.65 17.58
N GLU A 62 -8.40 0.01 18.72
CA GLU A 62 -9.47 -0.33 19.68
C GLU A 62 -10.86 -0.24 19.06
N ALA A 63 -11.08 0.72 18.17
CA ALA A 63 -12.34 0.86 17.42
C ALA A 63 -12.54 -0.23 16.34
N GLY A 64 -11.50 -1.03 16.04
CA GLY A 64 -11.56 -2.17 15.14
C GLY A 64 -10.83 -2.02 13.80
N ALA A 65 -9.96 -1.01 13.64
CA ALA A 65 -9.05 -0.94 12.50
C ALA A 65 -8.03 -2.07 12.55
N VAL A 66 -7.84 -2.78 11.43
CA VAL A 66 -6.97 -3.97 11.39
C VAL A 66 -5.55 -3.66 10.88
N ALA A 67 -5.35 -2.52 10.22
CA ALA A 67 -4.06 -2.00 9.81
C ALA A 67 -4.16 -0.51 9.46
N PHE A 68 -3.02 0.13 9.19
CA PHE A 68 -2.89 1.58 9.00
C PHE A 68 -2.11 1.89 7.73
N THR A 69 -2.66 2.78 6.90
CA THR A 69 -2.08 3.15 5.60
C THR A 69 -2.57 4.54 5.18
N ASP A 70 -1.86 5.18 4.28
CA ASP A 70 -2.37 6.36 3.56
C ASP A 70 -2.96 6.01 2.18
N GLY A 71 -3.28 4.72 1.99
CA GLY A 71 -3.96 4.23 0.80
C GLY A 71 -3.02 4.12 -0.41
N ASP A 72 -3.30 4.90 -1.42
CA ASP A 72 -2.55 5.01 -2.67
C ASP A 72 -1.38 6.03 -2.61
N LYS A 73 -1.12 6.59 -1.43
CA LYS A 73 -0.01 7.50 -1.18
C LYS A 73 1.09 6.82 -0.39
N ALA A 74 2.33 7.00 -0.86
CA ALA A 74 3.49 6.55 -0.12
C ALA A 74 3.77 7.45 1.11
N ILE A 75 4.24 6.86 2.19
CA ILE A 75 4.84 7.62 3.30
C ILE A 75 6.27 7.94 2.91
N GLU A 76 6.46 9.14 2.35
CA GLU A 76 7.76 9.60 1.83
C GLU A 76 8.77 9.84 2.95
N ASN A 77 8.32 10.44 4.05
CA ASN A 77 9.18 10.80 5.16
C ASN A 77 9.55 9.58 6.00
N ALA A 78 10.83 9.15 5.90
CA ALA A 78 11.36 8.01 6.64
C ALA A 78 11.21 8.16 8.18
N GLN A 79 11.28 9.39 8.72
CA GLN A 79 11.11 9.65 10.15
C GLN A 79 9.66 9.42 10.59
N VAL A 80 8.68 9.77 9.75
CA VAL A 80 7.25 9.52 10.02
C VAL A 80 7.00 8.01 10.03
N LEU A 81 7.47 7.29 9.01
CA LEU A 81 7.30 5.83 8.95
C LEU A 81 8.03 5.13 10.10
N ARG A 82 9.23 5.55 10.47
CA ARG A 82 9.95 5.02 11.64
C ARG A 82 9.15 5.20 12.92
N ARG A 83 8.59 6.38 13.15
CA ARG A 83 7.73 6.65 14.33
C ARG A 83 6.48 5.80 14.31
N ALA A 84 5.84 5.65 13.15
CA ALA A 84 4.66 4.80 12.98
C ALA A 84 4.96 3.35 13.34
N LEU A 85 6.05 2.78 12.80
CA LEU A 85 6.47 1.41 13.09
C LEU A 85 6.78 1.20 14.58
N SER A 86 7.51 2.15 15.21
CA SER A 86 7.83 2.07 16.64
C SER A 86 6.57 2.17 17.52
N TYR A 87 5.62 3.03 17.17
CA TYR A 87 4.36 3.18 17.90
C TYR A 87 3.47 1.95 17.71
N ALA A 88 3.30 1.50 16.46
CA ALA A 88 2.50 0.32 16.14
C ALA A 88 3.03 -0.97 16.80
N LEU A 89 4.34 -1.07 17.01
CA LEU A 89 4.95 -2.21 17.69
C LEU A 89 4.38 -2.42 19.11
N THR A 90 4.12 -1.34 19.85
CA THR A 90 3.57 -1.40 21.21
C THR A 90 2.23 -2.14 21.26
N PHE A 91 1.45 -2.07 20.20
CA PHE A 91 0.12 -2.68 20.07
C PHE A 91 0.12 -3.89 19.13
N ASP A 92 1.28 -4.32 18.65
CA ASP A 92 1.45 -5.40 17.66
C ASP A 92 0.68 -5.17 16.35
N LEU A 93 0.54 -3.91 15.93
CA LEU A 93 -0.26 -3.50 14.76
C LEU A 93 0.53 -3.54 13.46
N LEU A 94 -0.19 -3.66 12.34
CA LEU A 94 0.35 -3.70 10.99
C LEU A 94 0.30 -2.32 10.34
N ILE A 95 1.42 -1.87 9.80
CA ILE A 95 1.49 -0.74 8.87
C ILE A 95 1.49 -1.29 7.44
N VAL A 96 0.76 -0.64 6.55
CA VAL A 96 0.70 -0.99 5.12
C VAL A 96 1.24 0.19 4.30
N GLN A 97 2.19 -0.07 3.44
CA GLN A 97 2.84 0.92 2.59
C GLN A 97 2.49 0.69 1.12
N HIS A 98 2.18 1.77 0.42
CA HIS A 98 2.24 1.85 -1.04
C HIS A 98 3.68 2.19 -1.43
N PRO A 99 4.49 1.23 -1.94
CA PRO A 99 5.91 1.45 -2.11
C PRO A 99 6.20 2.09 -3.48
N GLU A 100 5.98 3.38 -3.61
CA GLU A 100 6.26 4.14 -4.82
C GLU A 100 6.96 5.45 -4.45
N GLU A 101 8.20 5.68 -4.95
CA GLU A 101 8.94 6.91 -4.72
C GLU A 101 8.34 8.05 -5.57
N PRO A 102 7.62 9.02 -4.98
CA PRO A 102 6.83 9.96 -5.75
C PRO A 102 7.67 10.90 -6.63
N SER A 103 8.89 11.18 -6.24
CA SER A 103 9.80 12.04 -7.03
C SER A 103 10.19 11.42 -8.37
N LEU A 104 10.08 10.11 -8.52
CA LEU A 104 10.35 9.38 -9.76
C LEU A 104 9.09 9.18 -10.63
N VAL A 105 7.91 9.61 -10.15
CA VAL A 105 6.61 9.31 -10.80
C VAL A 105 5.77 10.55 -11.14
N PRO A 106 6.34 11.76 -11.31
CA PRO A 106 5.55 13.00 -11.35
C PRO A 106 4.49 13.03 -12.45
N ASN A 107 4.69 12.33 -13.56
CA ASN A 107 3.77 12.28 -14.70
C ASN A 107 3.70 10.88 -15.34
N GLY A 108 4.04 9.85 -14.58
CA GLY A 108 4.13 8.49 -15.10
C GLY A 108 2.79 7.97 -15.62
N GLY A 109 2.84 7.38 -16.80
CA GLY A 109 1.67 6.79 -17.45
C GLY A 109 1.74 5.27 -17.60
N MET A 110 2.95 4.72 -17.57
CA MET A 110 3.22 3.29 -17.74
C MET A 110 4.63 2.93 -17.22
N ASN A 111 4.98 1.67 -17.21
CA ASN A 111 6.33 1.23 -16.89
C ASN A 111 7.36 1.83 -17.85
N ALA A 112 8.50 2.29 -17.34
CA ALA A 112 9.60 2.80 -18.16
C ALA A 112 10.26 1.67 -18.93
N GLY A 113 10.43 1.85 -20.24
CA GLY A 113 11.05 0.87 -21.11
C GLY A 113 10.88 1.18 -22.59
N GLU A 114 11.18 0.19 -23.43
CA GLU A 114 11.09 0.32 -24.89
C GLU A 114 9.66 0.68 -25.35
N THR A 115 8.64 0.06 -24.75
CA THR A 115 7.24 0.32 -25.08
C THR A 115 6.84 1.77 -24.77
N ALA A 116 7.25 2.30 -23.62
CA ALA A 116 6.99 3.69 -23.25
C ALA A 116 7.65 4.67 -24.23
N THR A 117 8.91 4.41 -24.59
CA THR A 117 9.67 5.23 -25.55
C THR A 117 9.00 5.22 -26.93
N ARG A 118 8.60 4.05 -27.41
CA ARG A 118 7.92 3.90 -28.71
C ARG A 118 6.58 4.62 -28.76
N LEU A 119 5.83 4.61 -27.64
CA LEU A 119 4.53 5.27 -27.55
C LEU A 119 4.62 6.76 -27.19
N GLY A 120 5.82 7.26 -26.85
CA GLY A 120 6.02 8.64 -26.42
C GLY A 120 5.34 8.95 -25.08
N LEU A 121 5.15 7.94 -24.22
CA LEU A 121 4.53 8.09 -22.92
C LEU A 121 5.60 8.22 -21.81
N PRO A 122 5.36 9.05 -20.78
CA PRO A 122 6.27 9.15 -19.64
C PRO A 122 6.27 7.83 -18.87
N GLY A 123 7.47 7.27 -18.68
CA GLY A 123 7.66 6.00 -17.99
C GLY A 123 7.90 6.19 -16.49
N ILE A 124 7.40 5.26 -15.70
CA ILE A 124 7.70 5.09 -14.28
C ILE A 124 8.84 4.07 -14.17
N PRO A 125 10.00 4.44 -13.64
CA PRO A 125 11.09 3.49 -13.45
C PRO A 125 10.74 2.49 -12.35
N ARG A 126 11.07 1.22 -12.53
CA ARG A 126 10.89 0.17 -11.52
C ARG A 126 11.61 0.48 -10.20
N GLU A 127 12.65 1.26 -10.28
CA GLU A 127 13.42 1.76 -9.14
C GLU A 127 12.54 2.56 -8.16
N ALA A 128 11.43 3.17 -8.63
CA ALA A 128 10.50 3.87 -7.76
C ALA A 128 9.89 2.94 -6.70
N GLU A 129 9.56 1.70 -7.05
CA GLU A 129 9.09 0.67 -6.11
C GLU A 129 10.25 0.14 -5.26
N ILE A 130 11.36 -0.21 -5.88
CA ILE A 130 12.49 -0.90 -5.22
C ILE A 130 13.12 -0.03 -4.14
N ILE A 131 13.40 1.26 -4.43
CA ILE A 131 14.03 2.20 -3.49
C ILE A 131 13.19 2.34 -2.21
N MET A 132 11.88 2.46 -2.36
CA MET A 132 10.98 2.57 -1.20
C MET A 132 10.99 1.30 -0.36
N ILE A 133 10.95 0.13 -1.00
CA ILE A 133 10.99 -1.15 -0.30
C ILE A 133 12.32 -1.33 0.45
N GLU A 134 13.45 -1.06 -0.18
CA GLU A 134 14.75 -1.19 0.46
C GLU A 134 14.93 -0.23 1.64
N ARG A 135 14.49 1.03 1.49
CA ARG A 135 14.45 2.01 2.58
C ARG A 135 13.62 1.49 3.75
N ASP A 136 12.42 1.04 3.47
CA ASP A 136 11.44 0.65 4.49
C ASP A 136 11.84 -0.64 5.21
N ILE A 137 12.49 -1.57 4.52
CA ILE A 137 13.12 -2.75 5.16
C ILE A 137 14.13 -2.34 6.22
N ARG A 138 14.96 -1.30 5.95
CA ARG A 138 15.89 -0.77 6.95
C ARG A 138 15.18 -0.19 8.18
N LEU A 139 14.02 0.43 7.97
CA LEU A 139 13.22 0.94 9.08
C LEU A 139 12.59 -0.21 9.89
N VAL A 140 12.18 -1.29 9.25
CA VAL A 140 11.72 -2.50 9.96
C VAL A 140 12.87 -3.15 10.73
N GLU A 141 14.05 -3.29 10.14
CA GLU A 141 15.24 -3.78 10.85
C GLU A 141 15.56 -2.95 12.11
N MET A 142 15.43 -1.62 12.02
CA MET A 142 15.69 -0.70 13.12
C MET A 142 14.65 -0.77 14.23
N THR A 143 13.37 -0.95 13.89
CA THR A 143 12.25 -0.79 14.83
C THR A 143 11.67 -2.12 15.33
N GLY A 144 11.82 -3.20 14.58
CA GLY A 144 11.15 -4.48 14.81
C GLY A 144 9.64 -4.46 14.50
N GLY A 145 9.12 -3.39 13.89
CA GLY A 145 7.70 -3.23 13.54
C GLY A 145 7.23 -4.21 12.47
N LYS A 146 5.92 -4.29 12.26
CA LYS A 146 5.28 -5.06 11.18
C LYS A 146 4.99 -4.16 9.99
N LEU A 147 5.44 -4.56 8.81
CA LEU A 147 5.19 -3.83 7.57
C LEU A 147 4.66 -4.75 6.48
N HIS A 148 3.65 -4.29 5.77
CA HIS A 148 3.11 -4.93 4.58
C HIS A 148 3.32 -4.02 3.36
N PHE A 149 3.94 -4.55 2.33
CA PHE A 149 4.06 -3.88 1.04
C PHE A 149 2.90 -4.26 0.14
N ALA A 150 2.07 -3.30 -0.20
CA ALA A 150 0.90 -3.53 -1.02
C ALA A 150 1.25 -3.59 -2.51
N HIS A 151 0.54 -4.45 -3.25
CA HIS A 151 0.51 -4.58 -4.72
C HIS A 151 1.88 -4.51 -5.41
N ILE A 152 2.83 -5.35 -4.97
CA ILE A 152 4.16 -5.48 -5.59
C ILE A 152 4.04 -5.85 -7.07
N SER A 153 4.76 -5.16 -7.92
CA SER A 153 4.70 -5.30 -9.37
C SER A 153 6.00 -5.75 -10.03
N THR A 154 7.16 -5.63 -9.35
CA THR A 154 8.46 -5.94 -9.95
C THR A 154 9.11 -7.21 -9.39
N SER A 155 9.84 -7.94 -10.22
CA SER A 155 10.57 -9.15 -9.83
C SER A 155 11.70 -8.86 -8.84
N GLU A 156 12.34 -7.70 -8.98
CA GLU A 156 13.39 -7.23 -8.08
C GLU A 156 12.84 -7.00 -6.67
N SER A 157 11.68 -6.36 -6.55
CA SER A 157 11.00 -6.16 -5.26
C SER A 157 10.69 -7.49 -4.58
N VAL A 158 10.20 -8.48 -5.33
CA VAL A 158 9.98 -9.83 -4.79
C VAL A 158 11.28 -10.42 -4.24
N SER A 159 12.40 -10.23 -4.96
CA SER A 159 13.71 -10.74 -4.54
C SER A 159 14.22 -10.05 -3.27
N VAL A 160 14.05 -8.74 -3.16
CA VAL A 160 14.42 -7.94 -1.99
C VAL A 160 13.58 -8.35 -0.77
N ILE A 161 12.27 -8.45 -0.93
CA ILE A 161 11.35 -8.86 0.15
C ILE A 161 11.64 -10.30 0.61
N ARG A 162 11.91 -11.23 -0.32
CA ARG A 162 12.28 -12.61 0.03
C ARG A 162 13.49 -12.65 0.95
N LYS A 163 14.58 -11.94 0.61
CA LYS A 163 15.77 -11.83 1.43
C LYS A 163 15.49 -11.25 2.82
N ALA A 164 14.61 -10.27 2.90
CA ALA A 164 14.20 -9.67 4.17
C ALA A 164 13.42 -10.67 5.04
N LYS A 165 12.52 -11.45 4.43
CA LYS A 165 11.78 -12.53 5.13
C LYS A 165 12.69 -13.66 5.59
N GLU A 166 13.69 -14.04 4.81
CA GLU A 166 14.70 -15.03 5.18
C GLU A 166 15.52 -14.61 6.41
N LYS A 167 15.72 -13.30 6.62
CA LYS A 167 16.33 -12.73 7.83
C LYS A 167 15.39 -12.72 9.05
N GLY A 168 14.15 -13.17 8.90
CA GLY A 168 13.14 -13.17 9.98
C GLY A 168 12.48 -11.82 10.24
N LEU A 169 12.58 -10.85 9.33
CA LEU A 169 11.89 -9.57 9.48
C LEU A 169 10.37 -9.74 9.35
N ARG A 170 9.63 -8.94 10.09
CA ARG A 170 8.16 -8.98 10.14
C ARG A 170 7.55 -8.27 8.93
N ILE A 171 7.82 -8.80 7.74
CA ILE A 171 7.42 -8.24 6.45
C ILE A 171 6.49 -9.19 5.73
N THR A 172 5.43 -8.65 5.14
CA THR A 172 4.53 -9.33 4.21
C THR A 172 4.33 -8.48 2.97
N CYS A 173 3.82 -9.07 1.89
CA CYS A 173 3.44 -8.33 0.69
C CYS A 173 2.28 -9.01 -0.01
N ASP A 174 1.61 -8.28 -0.85
CA ASP A 174 0.63 -8.79 -1.80
C ASP A 174 0.95 -8.35 -3.24
N THR A 175 0.20 -8.87 -4.18
CA THR A 175 0.17 -8.46 -5.58
C THR A 175 -1.24 -8.59 -6.12
N ALA A 176 -1.53 -8.01 -7.27
CA ALA A 176 -2.84 -8.10 -7.92
C ALA A 176 -2.75 -8.89 -9.24
N PRO A 177 -3.85 -9.52 -9.68
CA PRO A 177 -3.88 -10.31 -10.91
C PRO A 177 -3.28 -9.64 -12.14
N PRO A 178 -3.46 -8.33 -12.39
CA PRO A 178 -2.82 -7.67 -13.54
C PRO A 178 -1.29 -7.81 -13.57
N TYR A 179 -0.61 -7.76 -12.42
CA TYR A 179 0.85 -7.75 -12.33
C TYR A 179 1.54 -9.09 -12.60
N PHE A 180 0.81 -10.20 -12.55
CA PHE A 180 1.35 -11.51 -12.95
C PHE A 180 0.71 -12.08 -14.21
N ALA A 181 -0.40 -11.51 -14.69
CA ALA A 181 -1.11 -11.97 -15.89
C ALA A 181 -0.85 -11.11 -17.12
N LEU A 182 -0.47 -9.84 -16.94
CA LEU A 182 -0.28 -8.86 -18.01
C LEU A 182 1.12 -8.23 -17.92
N ASN A 183 1.47 -7.45 -18.93
CA ASN A 183 2.68 -6.64 -18.97
C ASN A 183 2.43 -5.35 -19.78
N ASP A 184 3.44 -4.49 -19.91
CA ASP A 184 3.37 -3.21 -20.59
C ASP A 184 2.94 -3.29 -22.06
N GLN A 185 3.17 -4.42 -22.75
CA GLN A 185 2.72 -4.64 -24.13
C GLN A 185 1.19 -4.66 -24.24
N THR A 186 0.48 -4.95 -23.14
CA THR A 186 -0.99 -4.93 -23.08
C THR A 186 -1.55 -3.53 -23.36
N ILE A 187 -0.77 -2.47 -23.17
CA ILE A 187 -1.16 -1.08 -23.46
C ILE A 187 -1.47 -0.91 -24.95
N GLY A 188 -0.74 -1.64 -25.84
CA GLY A 188 -0.99 -1.65 -27.26
C GLY A 188 -1.04 -0.23 -27.85
N GLU A 189 -2.15 0.11 -28.49
CA GLU A 189 -2.40 1.44 -29.05
C GLU A 189 -3.16 2.32 -28.03
N TYR A 190 -2.45 2.75 -26.95
CA TYR A 190 -2.96 3.69 -25.93
C TYR A 190 -4.24 3.23 -25.20
N ARG A 191 -4.33 1.98 -24.82
CA ARG A 191 -5.46 1.46 -24.03
C ARG A 191 -5.45 2.03 -22.62
N THR A 192 -6.32 2.99 -22.35
CA THR A 192 -6.42 3.68 -21.06
C THR A 192 -6.77 2.75 -19.89
N PHE A 193 -7.50 1.65 -20.15
CA PHE A 193 -7.80 0.63 -19.14
C PHE A 193 -6.58 -0.17 -18.65
N ALA A 194 -5.45 -0.09 -19.38
CA ALA A 194 -4.19 -0.70 -18.96
C ALA A 194 -3.34 0.23 -18.09
N LYS A 195 -3.81 1.46 -17.79
CA LYS A 195 -3.15 2.37 -16.87
C LYS A 195 -3.47 1.95 -15.43
N LEU A 196 -2.46 1.44 -14.72
CA LEU A 196 -2.53 1.04 -13.31
C LEU A 196 -1.48 1.79 -12.48
N SER A 197 -1.64 1.79 -11.16
CA SER A 197 -0.63 2.20 -10.19
C SER A 197 -0.50 1.09 -9.15
N PRO A 198 0.70 0.50 -9.04
CA PRO A 198 1.87 0.66 -9.93
C PRO A 198 1.57 0.25 -11.37
N PRO A 199 2.44 0.60 -12.33
CA PRO A 199 2.25 0.25 -13.74
C PRO A 199 2.45 -1.25 -14.02
N LEU A 200 1.90 -1.70 -15.17
CA LEU A 200 2.13 -3.05 -15.71
C LEU A 200 3.56 -3.23 -16.18
#